data_ad0d402d6fcb87f3a22e69c45d124d50
#
_entry.id   ad0d402d6fcb87f3a22e69c45d124d50
#
_cell.length_a   1.000
_cell.length_b   1.000
_cell.length_c   1.000
_cell.angle_alpha   90.00
_cell.angle_beta   90.00
_cell.angle_gamma   90.00
#
_symmetry.space_group_name_H-M   'P 1'
#
loop_
_entity.id
_entity.type
_entity.pdbx_description
1 polymer ?
#
loop_
_entity_poly.entity_id
_entity_poly.type
_entity_poly.pdbx_seq_one_letter_code
_entity_poly.pdbx_strand_id
1 'polypeptide(L)'
;MNAGKVLPALMALWIPIALGAVFDHSRTDFYSVALQSDKSAGEFVSLTSEEAFVKALIAARKPGGIVRTVDCMNTQAKPRFLFPSALVLQPTIDLIRERDPRYRFLTKGGVINLLPEGTEPELLRVRIKEFRVDKVSVPNLVIEKLLALPEIRTKSTALKSSETLKLGGLSSPSDFATPLSVHFSNVSLRDALNRIARAYGNGIWKYTEFSCPGKKKFSLDLIAQ
;
A
#
# COMPACT_ATOMS: atom_id res chain seq x y z
N MET A 1 22.51 74.12 -24.37
CA MET A 1 21.41 73.36 -24.96
C MET A 1 21.49 71.95 -24.39
N ASN A 2 20.75 71.73 -23.26
CA ASN A 2 20.78 70.46 -22.59
C ASN A 2 19.36 69.86 -22.62
N ALA A 3 19.20 68.76 -23.31
CA ALA A 3 17.97 68.01 -23.37
C ALA A 3 17.97 66.96 -22.25
N GLY A 4 17.09 67.14 -21.28
CA GLY A 4 16.87 66.18 -20.19
C GLY A 4 16.14 64.93 -20.73
N LYS A 5 16.68 63.76 -20.43
CA LYS A 5 16.01 62.45 -20.59
C LYS A 5 15.31 62.06 -19.31
N VAL A 6 14.00 62.01 -19.38
CA VAL A 6 13.13 61.46 -18.33
C VAL A 6 13.08 59.94 -18.51
N LEU A 7 13.47 59.19 -17.47
CA LEU A 7 13.27 57.74 -17.38
C LEU A 7 11.87 57.45 -16.81
N PRO A 8 11.10 56.51 -17.38
CA PRO A 8 9.92 56.02 -16.76
C PRO A 8 10.25 54.92 -15.75
N ALA A 9 9.67 55.08 -14.57
CA ALA A 9 9.72 54.10 -13.48
C ALA A 9 8.93 52.82 -13.86
N LEU A 10 9.63 51.69 -13.94
CA LEU A 10 9.02 50.35 -14.04
C LEU A 10 8.47 49.94 -12.67
N MET A 11 7.15 50.01 -12.50
CA MET A 11 6.45 49.33 -11.40
C MET A 11 6.53 47.83 -11.62
N ALA A 12 7.32 47.15 -10.80
CA ALA A 12 7.32 45.70 -10.70
C ALA A 12 6.09 45.24 -9.95
N LEU A 13 5.11 44.70 -10.68
CA LEU A 13 3.98 43.98 -10.10
C LEU A 13 4.50 42.68 -9.49
N TRP A 14 4.54 42.60 -8.17
CA TRP A 14 4.72 41.36 -7.43
C TRP A 14 3.40 40.58 -7.45
N ILE A 15 3.33 39.51 -8.25
CA ILE A 15 2.27 38.53 -8.17
C ILE A 15 2.69 37.50 -7.12
N PRO A 16 1.98 37.34 -6.01
CA PRO A 16 2.25 36.24 -5.10
C PRO A 16 1.80 34.94 -5.80
N ILE A 17 2.76 34.11 -6.20
CA ILE A 17 2.50 32.73 -6.59
C ILE A 17 2.06 32.01 -5.31
N ALA A 18 0.75 31.86 -5.15
CA ALA A 18 0.19 30.94 -4.17
C ALA A 18 0.58 29.52 -4.61
N LEU A 19 1.65 28.99 -4.03
CA LEU A 19 1.93 27.54 -4.07
C LEU A 19 0.78 26.86 -3.34
N GLY A 20 -0.24 26.43 -4.10
CA GLY A 20 -1.24 25.51 -3.62
C GLY A 20 -0.56 24.20 -3.27
N ALA A 21 -0.26 23.99 -2.01
CA ALA A 21 0.09 22.69 -1.49
C ALA A 21 -1.13 21.78 -1.72
N VAL A 22 -1.09 21.00 -2.78
CA VAL A 22 -2.00 19.89 -2.98
C VAL A 22 -1.65 18.87 -1.90
N PHE A 23 -2.26 19.03 -0.74
CA PHE A 23 -2.23 18.02 0.30
C PHE A 23 -2.95 16.79 -0.23
N ASP A 24 -2.18 15.77 -0.58
CA ASP A 24 -2.67 14.44 -0.91
C ASP A 24 -3.34 13.83 0.34
N HIS A 25 -4.64 14.03 0.46
CA HIS A 25 -5.49 13.53 1.54
C HIS A 25 -5.56 12.00 1.60
N SER A 26 -4.91 11.30 0.66
CA SER A 26 -4.91 9.82 0.64
C SER A 26 -4.03 9.19 1.74
N ARG A 27 -3.29 10.00 2.49
CA ARG A 27 -2.24 9.53 3.40
C ARG A 27 -2.68 9.26 4.84
N THR A 28 -3.78 9.87 5.26
CA THR A 28 -4.23 9.86 6.68
C THR A 28 -5.21 8.75 7.01
N ASP A 29 -5.90 8.18 6.02
CA ASP A 29 -7.06 7.34 6.31
C ASP A 29 -6.72 5.90 6.74
N PHE A 30 -5.51 5.41 6.46
CA PHE A 30 -5.20 3.98 6.67
C PHE A 30 -4.80 3.66 8.12
N TYR A 31 -4.19 4.60 8.83
CA TYR A 31 -3.71 4.36 10.20
C TYR A 31 -4.70 4.82 11.28
N SER A 32 -5.49 5.84 11.03
CA SER A 32 -6.51 6.31 11.98
C SER A 32 -7.67 5.33 12.15
N VAL A 33 -7.91 4.49 11.15
CA VAL A 33 -8.98 3.47 11.18
C VAL A 33 -8.64 2.29 12.11
N ALA A 34 -7.37 2.00 12.36
CA ALA A 34 -6.96 0.91 13.22
C ALA A 34 -7.15 1.17 14.73
N LEU A 35 -7.28 2.44 15.14
CA LEU A 35 -7.28 2.84 16.56
C LEU A 35 -8.64 3.25 17.13
N GLN A 36 -9.67 3.43 16.31
CA GLN A 36 -11.03 3.68 16.84
C GLN A 36 -11.78 2.35 17.02
N SER A 37 -11.54 1.71 18.15
CA SER A 37 -12.36 0.63 18.67
C SER A 37 -13.62 1.22 19.29
N ASP A 38 -14.64 1.48 18.49
CA ASP A 38 -15.96 1.84 18.99
C ASP A 38 -16.71 0.61 19.49
N LYS A 39 -17.13 0.67 20.75
CA LYS A 39 -17.72 -0.42 21.54
C LYS A 39 -19.24 -0.48 21.35
N SER A 40 -19.76 -0.69 20.16
CA SER A 40 -21.19 -0.97 20.03
C SER A 40 -21.44 -2.26 19.25
N ALA A 41 -21.86 -3.29 19.96
CA ALA A 41 -22.35 -4.52 19.33
C ALA A 41 -23.65 -4.21 18.58
N GLY A 42 -23.63 -4.35 17.24
CA GLY A 42 -24.79 -4.16 16.37
C GLY A 42 -24.73 -2.95 15.42
N GLU A 43 -23.71 -2.12 15.50
CA GLU A 43 -23.55 -1.01 14.56
C GLU A 43 -22.86 -1.43 13.26
N PHE A 44 -23.20 -0.74 12.19
CA PHE A 44 -22.56 -0.88 10.89
C PHE A 44 -21.58 0.26 10.67
N VAL A 45 -20.44 -0.05 10.06
CA VAL A 45 -19.42 0.92 9.66
C VAL A 45 -19.30 0.96 8.14
N SER A 46 -19.13 2.15 7.60
CA SER A 46 -18.90 2.34 6.17
C SER A 46 -17.41 2.19 5.86
N LEU A 47 -17.03 1.14 5.13
CA LEU A 47 -15.65 0.82 4.80
C LEU A 47 -15.52 0.49 3.31
N THR A 48 -14.33 0.68 2.75
CA THR A 48 -13.95 0.04 1.49
C THR A 48 -13.69 -1.45 1.74
N SER A 49 -13.73 -2.25 0.68
CA SER A 49 -13.41 -3.68 0.77
C SER A 49 -12.01 -3.95 1.33
N GLU A 50 -11.03 -3.13 0.94
CA GLU A 50 -9.65 -3.23 1.44
C GLU A 50 -9.56 -2.93 2.94
N GLU A 51 -10.24 -1.86 3.43
CA GLU A 51 -10.27 -1.49 4.84
C GLU A 51 -10.94 -2.59 5.69
N ALA A 52 -12.09 -3.09 5.23
CA ALA A 52 -12.80 -4.16 5.90
C ALA A 52 -11.96 -5.44 5.99
N PHE A 53 -11.29 -5.80 4.89
CA PHE A 53 -10.43 -6.98 4.85
C PHE A 53 -9.22 -6.86 5.77
N VAL A 54 -8.52 -5.70 5.79
CA VAL A 54 -7.41 -5.45 6.73
C VAL A 54 -7.87 -5.61 8.16
N LYS A 55 -8.96 -4.93 8.54
CA LYS A 55 -9.50 -5.01 9.91
C LYS A 55 -9.88 -6.45 10.30
N ALA A 56 -10.49 -7.20 9.38
CA ALA A 56 -10.85 -8.59 9.63
C ALA A 56 -9.62 -9.50 9.78
N LEU A 57 -8.54 -9.28 9.01
CA LEU A 57 -7.27 -9.99 9.16
C LEU A 57 -6.65 -9.69 10.53
N ILE A 58 -6.63 -8.42 10.93
CA ILE A 58 -6.14 -7.97 12.24
C ILE A 58 -6.89 -8.66 13.37
N ALA A 59 -8.23 -8.60 13.34
CA ALA A 59 -9.07 -9.22 14.36
C ALA A 59 -8.86 -10.74 14.44
N ALA A 60 -8.65 -11.41 13.30
CA ALA A 60 -8.41 -12.84 13.22
C ALA A 60 -6.95 -13.24 13.46
N ARG A 61 -6.02 -12.29 13.62
CA ARG A 61 -4.58 -12.52 13.70
C ARG A 61 -4.08 -13.43 12.57
N LYS A 62 -4.46 -13.11 11.33
CA LYS A 62 -4.09 -13.88 10.15
C LYS A 62 -3.22 -13.06 9.21
N PRO A 63 -2.17 -13.67 8.63
CA PRO A 63 -1.37 -13.00 7.60
C PRO A 63 -2.20 -12.82 6.32
N GLY A 64 -1.96 -11.72 5.64
CA GLY A 64 -2.66 -11.40 4.41
C GLY A 64 -1.86 -10.59 3.40
N GLY A 65 -2.46 -10.43 2.23
CA GLY A 65 -1.92 -9.61 1.16
C GLY A 65 -3.02 -8.84 0.46
N ILE A 66 -2.71 -7.62 0.04
CA ILE A 66 -3.63 -6.78 -0.70
C ILE A 66 -2.93 -6.25 -1.94
N VAL A 67 -3.55 -6.48 -3.07
CA VAL A 67 -3.13 -5.89 -4.34
C VAL A 67 -4.17 -4.89 -4.80
N ARG A 68 -3.72 -3.71 -5.15
CA ARG A 68 -4.54 -2.62 -5.61
C ARG A 68 -3.96 -2.03 -6.88
N THR A 69 -4.84 -1.75 -7.85
CA THR A 69 -4.51 -0.93 -9.02
C THR A 69 -5.28 0.39 -8.93
N VAL A 70 -4.59 1.50 -9.20
CA VAL A 70 -5.16 2.85 -9.18
C VAL A 70 -4.91 3.49 -10.53
N ASP A 71 -5.98 3.89 -11.18
CA ASP A 71 -5.90 4.74 -12.35
C ASP A 71 -5.82 6.20 -11.90
N CYS A 72 -4.71 6.87 -12.22
CA CYS A 72 -4.51 8.27 -11.85
C CYS A 72 -5.47 9.24 -12.55
N MET A 73 -6.04 8.82 -13.69
CA MET A 73 -7.03 9.63 -14.42
C MET A 73 -8.44 9.46 -13.87
N ASN A 74 -8.68 8.36 -13.17
CA ASN A 74 -9.98 8.07 -12.57
C ASN A 74 -9.94 8.39 -11.07
N THR A 75 -10.30 9.62 -10.73
CA THR A 75 -10.35 10.11 -9.34
C THR A 75 -11.65 9.76 -8.63
N GLN A 76 -12.47 8.85 -9.21
CA GLN A 76 -13.72 8.45 -8.55
C GLN A 76 -13.45 7.91 -7.16
N ALA A 77 -14.25 8.39 -6.21
CA ALA A 77 -14.23 7.90 -4.85
C ALA A 77 -14.44 6.38 -4.84
N LYS A 78 -13.65 5.68 -4.02
CA LYS A 78 -13.82 4.25 -3.87
C LYS A 78 -15.22 3.96 -3.31
N PRO A 79 -15.92 2.96 -3.84
CA PRO A 79 -17.18 2.54 -3.25
C PRO A 79 -16.94 2.05 -1.81
N ARG A 80 -17.81 2.50 -0.95
CA ARG A 80 -17.85 2.10 0.46
C ARG A 80 -19.10 1.26 0.68
N PHE A 81 -18.98 0.27 1.51
CA PHE A 81 -20.05 -0.67 1.85
C PHE A 81 -20.27 -0.67 3.36
N LEU A 82 -21.46 -1.05 3.78
CA LEU A 82 -21.78 -1.22 5.19
C LEU A 82 -21.32 -2.62 5.65
N PHE A 83 -20.46 -2.65 6.65
CA PHE A 83 -20.01 -3.87 7.32
C PHE A 83 -20.40 -3.82 8.79
N PRO A 84 -20.61 -4.97 9.44
CA PRO A 84 -20.74 -5.02 10.91
C PRO A 84 -19.49 -4.39 11.56
N SER A 85 -19.67 -3.66 12.64
CA SER A 85 -18.53 -3.06 13.38
C SER A 85 -17.56 -4.12 13.91
N ALA A 86 -18.09 -5.26 14.36
CA ALA A 86 -17.31 -6.45 14.72
C ALA A 86 -17.05 -7.29 13.45
N LEU A 87 -15.88 -7.08 12.83
CA LEU A 87 -15.50 -7.80 11.62
C LEU A 87 -14.98 -9.21 11.94
N VAL A 88 -15.65 -10.21 11.38
CA VAL A 88 -15.21 -11.62 11.42
C VAL A 88 -14.70 -11.99 10.04
N LEU A 89 -13.56 -12.66 9.96
CA LEU A 89 -12.80 -12.80 8.71
C LEU A 89 -13.62 -13.47 7.58
N GLN A 90 -14.18 -14.65 7.82
CA GLN A 90 -14.91 -15.36 6.76
C GLN A 90 -16.19 -14.63 6.31
N PRO A 91 -17.08 -14.16 7.21
CA PRO A 91 -18.21 -13.33 6.82
C PRO A 91 -17.82 -12.05 6.07
N THR A 92 -16.70 -11.42 6.45
CA THR A 92 -16.21 -10.23 5.74
C THR A 92 -15.78 -10.57 4.33
N ILE A 93 -15.08 -11.70 4.12
CA ILE A 93 -14.69 -12.19 2.80
C ILE A 93 -15.92 -12.43 1.92
N ASP A 94 -16.94 -13.07 2.48
CA ASP A 94 -18.15 -13.41 1.74
C ASP A 94 -18.95 -12.16 1.35
N LEU A 95 -19.05 -11.17 2.24
CA LEU A 95 -19.65 -9.87 1.93
C LEU A 95 -18.87 -9.10 0.85
N ILE A 96 -17.55 -9.14 0.86
CA ILE A 96 -16.74 -8.50 -0.18
C ILE A 96 -16.96 -9.19 -1.53
N ARG A 97 -16.98 -10.53 -1.58
CA ARG A 97 -17.25 -11.28 -2.81
C ARG A 97 -18.60 -10.94 -3.42
N GLU A 98 -19.63 -10.79 -2.56
CA GLU A 98 -20.98 -10.47 -2.98
C GLU A 98 -21.09 -9.03 -3.50
N ARG A 99 -20.50 -8.07 -2.79
CA ARG A 99 -20.74 -6.64 -3.01
C ARG A 99 -19.71 -5.94 -3.86
N ASP A 100 -18.52 -6.49 -3.98
CA ASP A 100 -17.42 -5.87 -4.71
C ASP A 100 -16.76 -6.83 -5.70
N PRO A 101 -17.36 -7.04 -6.88
CA PRO A 101 -16.86 -7.97 -7.90
C PRO A 101 -15.52 -7.54 -8.51
N ARG A 102 -14.99 -6.36 -8.15
CA ARG A 102 -13.65 -5.92 -8.60
C ARG A 102 -12.54 -6.72 -7.95
N TYR A 103 -12.83 -7.51 -6.92
CA TYR A 103 -11.86 -8.26 -6.16
C TYR A 103 -12.15 -9.76 -6.13
N ARG A 104 -11.08 -10.52 -6.10
CA ARG A 104 -11.10 -11.97 -5.85
C ARG A 104 -10.14 -12.33 -4.72
N PHE A 105 -10.39 -13.46 -4.09
CA PHE A 105 -9.55 -13.97 -3.01
C PHE A 105 -8.73 -15.16 -3.49
N LEU A 106 -7.46 -15.18 -3.07
CA LEU A 106 -6.55 -16.30 -3.29
C LEU A 106 -5.88 -16.67 -1.97
N THR A 107 -6.10 -17.90 -1.51
CA THR A 107 -5.40 -18.42 -0.34
C THR A 107 -4.23 -19.29 -0.79
N LYS A 108 -3.02 -18.98 -0.32
CA LYS A 108 -1.83 -19.75 -0.62
C LYS A 108 -0.90 -19.81 0.59
N GLY A 109 -0.55 -21.02 1.04
CA GLY A 109 0.33 -21.21 2.18
C GLY A 109 -0.18 -20.60 3.50
N GLY A 110 -1.49 -20.57 3.71
CA GLY A 110 -2.11 -19.99 4.90
C GLY A 110 -2.23 -18.46 4.88
N VAL A 111 -1.83 -17.79 3.78
CA VAL A 111 -1.96 -16.35 3.58
C VAL A 111 -3.12 -16.08 2.64
N ILE A 112 -4.04 -15.21 3.05
CA ILE A 112 -5.21 -14.82 2.25
C ILE A 112 -4.88 -13.53 1.52
N ASN A 113 -5.02 -13.55 0.19
CA ASN A 113 -4.74 -12.39 -0.64
C ASN A 113 -6.04 -11.85 -1.24
N LEU A 114 -6.26 -10.55 -1.11
CA LEU A 114 -7.27 -9.78 -1.85
C LEU A 114 -6.62 -9.21 -3.10
N LEU A 115 -7.04 -9.68 -4.26
CA LEU A 115 -6.47 -9.33 -5.56
C LEU A 115 -7.52 -8.62 -6.41
N PRO A 116 -7.14 -7.67 -7.28
CA PRO A 116 -8.06 -7.15 -8.26
C PRO A 116 -8.51 -8.28 -9.21
N GLU A 117 -9.75 -8.18 -9.70
CA GLU A 117 -10.19 -9.05 -10.79
C GLU A 117 -9.37 -8.77 -12.04
N GLY A 118 -9.11 -9.79 -12.83
CA GLY A 118 -8.28 -9.68 -14.02
C GLY A 118 -6.80 -10.05 -13.80
N THR A 119 -5.92 -9.36 -14.54
CA THR A 119 -4.49 -9.71 -14.57
C THR A 119 -3.73 -9.17 -13.37
N GLU A 120 -3.02 -10.05 -12.68
CA GLU A 120 -2.13 -9.67 -11.61
C GLU A 120 -0.98 -8.76 -12.11
N PRO A 121 -0.58 -7.71 -11.36
CA PRO A 121 0.55 -6.86 -11.69
C PRO A 121 1.80 -7.65 -12.03
N GLU A 122 2.46 -7.26 -13.13
CA GLU A 122 3.61 -8.00 -13.64
C GLU A 122 4.79 -8.06 -12.66
N LEU A 123 4.96 -7.02 -11.84
CA LEU A 123 6.02 -6.99 -10.85
C LEU A 123 5.85 -8.09 -9.79
N LEU A 124 4.61 -8.40 -9.39
CA LEU A 124 4.32 -9.45 -8.42
C LEU A 124 4.63 -10.87 -8.92
N ARG A 125 4.73 -11.04 -10.24
CA ARG A 125 5.08 -12.32 -10.90
C ARG A 125 6.58 -12.51 -11.08
N VAL A 126 7.41 -11.49 -10.78
CA VAL A 126 8.88 -11.60 -10.90
C VAL A 126 9.38 -12.76 -10.04
N ARG A 127 10.22 -13.58 -10.63
CA ARG A 127 10.89 -14.69 -9.95
C ARG A 127 12.10 -14.18 -9.19
N ILE A 128 12.10 -14.37 -7.90
CA ILE A 128 13.22 -14.08 -7.00
C ILE A 128 14.08 -15.34 -6.96
N LYS A 129 15.34 -15.20 -7.39
CA LYS A 129 16.30 -16.31 -7.41
C LYS A 129 16.62 -16.77 -6.00
N GLU A 130 16.99 -15.84 -5.16
CA GLU A 130 17.32 -16.09 -3.76
C GLU A 130 17.10 -14.82 -2.92
N PHE A 131 16.60 -14.97 -1.71
CA PHE A 131 16.49 -13.91 -0.73
C PHE A 131 16.74 -14.46 0.66
N ARG A 132 17.60 -13.78 1.40
CA ARG A 132 17.93 -14.11 2.77
C ARG A 132 18.06 -12.85 3.62
N VAL A 133 17.40 -12.86 4.76
CA VAL A 133 17.61 -11.90 5.84
C VAL A 133 17.68 -12.65 7.16
N ASP A 134 18.55 -12.18 8.04
CA ASP A 134 18.73 -12.74 9.37
C ASP A 134 18.54 -11.64 10.41
N LYS A 135 17.72 -11.94 11.44
CA LYS A 135 17.49 -11.12 12.64
C LYS A 135 17.16 -9.65 12.35
N VAL A 136 16.30 -9.41 11.38
CA VAL A 136 15.81 -8.06 11.05
C VAL A 136 14.56 -7.75 11.85
N SER A 137 14.65 -6.72 12.70
CA SER A 137 13.52 -6.31 13.57
C SER A 137 12.57 -5.30 12.90
N VAL A 138 13.01 -4.61 11.83
CA VAL A 138 12.23 -3.57 11.18
C VAL A 138 11.63 -4.09 9.87
N PRO A 139 10.29 -4.24 9.77
CA PRO A 139 9.63 -4.79 8.58
C PRO A 139 9.98 -4.06 7.29
N ASN A 140 10.08 -2.74 7.33
CA ASN A 140 10.42 -1.94 6.15
C ASN A 140 11.81 -2.24 5.60
N LEU A 141 12.80 -2.55 6.45
CA LEU A 141 14.13 -2.97 6.00
C LEU A 141 14.08 -4.30 5.23
N VAL A 142 13.17 -5.20 5.58
CA VAL A 142 12.98 -6.45 4.83
C VAL A 142 12.44 -6.14 3.43
N ILE A 143 11.48 -5.24 3.34
CA ILE A 143 10.90 -4.80 2.06
C ILE A 143 11.96 -4.07 1.22
N GLU A 144 12.71 -3.15 1.80
CA GLU A 144 13.78 -2.43 1.10
C GLU A 144 14.83 -3.39 0.52
N LYS A 145 15.29 -4.38 1.32
CA LYS A 145 16.22 -5.40 0.84
C LYS A 145 15.62 -6.26 -0.27
N LEU A 146 14.34 -6.60 -0.16
CA LEU A 146 13.63 -7.35 -1.20
C LEU A 146 13.55 -6.55 -2.51
N LEU A 147 13.17 -5.28 -2.44
CA LEU A 147 13.07 -4.39 -3.61
C LEU A 147 14.43 -4.04 -4.23
N ALA A 148 15.51 -4.16 -3.45
CA ALA A 148 16.88 -3.95 -3.93
C ALA A 148 17.40 -5.09 -4.81
N LEU A 149 16.70 -6.23 -4.88
CA LEU A 149 17.13 -7.38 -5.69
C LEU A 149 17.23 -7.03 -7.18
N PRO A 150 18.29 -7.50 -7.87
CA PRO A 150 18.53 -7.18 -9.28
C PRO A 150 17.34 -7.52 -10.18
N GLU A 151 16.70 -8.66 -9.99
CA GLU A 151 15.56 -9.11 -10.80
C GLU A 151 14.33 -8.19 -10.65
N ILE A 152 14.10 -7.63 -9.46
CA ILE A 152 13.01 -6.69 -9.22
C ILE A 152 13.35 -5.34 -9.84
N ARG A 153 14.57 -4.83 -9.63
CA ARG A 153 15.04 -3.58 -10.23
C ARG A 153 14.99 -3.63 -11.76
N THR A 154 15.50 -4.71 -12.35
CA THR A 154 15.47 -4.91 -13.82
C THR A 154 14.04 -4.89 -14.33
N LYS A 155 13.12 -5.61 -13.67
CA LYS A 155 11.72 -5.65 -14.10
C LYS A 155 11.03 -4.30 -13.93
N SER A 156 11.24 -3.61 -12.81
CA SER A 156 10.64 -2.30 -12.58
C SER A 156 11.12 -1.27 -13.61
N THR A 157 12.41 -1.29 -13.97
CA THR A 157 12.96 -0.45 -15.04
C THR A 157 12.35 -0.80 -16.40
N ALA A 158 12.23 -2.08 -16.74
CA ALA A 158 11.61 -2.53 -17.99
C ALA A 158 10.13 -2.12 -18.10
N LEU A 159 9.42 -2.08 -16.98
CA LEU A 159 8.03 -1.61 -16.89
C LEU A 159 7.92 -0.09 -16.85
N LYS A 160 9.03 0.65 -16.87
CA LYS A 160 9.09 2.10 -16.61
C LYS A 160 8.35 2.48 -15.32
N SER A 161 8.43 1.60 -14.35
CA SER A 161 7.77 1.75 -13.05
C SER A 161 8.78 2.22 -12.02
N SER A 162 8.47 3.30 -11.32
CA SER A 162 9.25 3.80 -10.20
C SER A 162 8.57 3.47 -8.88
N GLU A 163 9.36 3.08 -7.90
CA GLU A 163 8.89 2.95 -6.53
C GLU A 163 8.52 4.33 -5.98
N THR A 164 7.34 4.43 -5.40
CA THR A 164 7.01 5.56 -4.54
C THR A 164 7.32 5.11 -3.12
N LEU A 165 8.50 5.50 -2.62
CA LEU A 165 8.86 5.29 -1.22
C LEU A 165 7.82 6.01 -0.36
N LYS A 166 6.82 5.27 0.08
CA LYS A 166 6.08 5.66 1.27
C LYS A 166 6.91 5.10 2.41
N LEU A 167 7.60 5.97 3.12
CA LEU A 167 7.97 5.68 4.50
C LEU A 167 6.65 5.43 5.23
N GLY A 168 6.23 4.18 5.29
CA GLY A 168 5.09 3.74 6.08
C GLY A 168 5.23 4.34 7.46
N GLY A 169 4.11 4.82 8.02
CA GLY A 169 4.11 5.46 9.33
C GLY A 169 4.95 4.65 10.29
N LEU A 170 5.73 5.35 11.09
CA LEU A 170 6.59 4.81 12.12
C LEU A 170 5.73 3.94 13.05
N SER A 171 5.69 2.64 12.76
CA SER A 171 5.34 1.69 13.80
C SER A 171 6.39 1.89 14.88
N SER A 172 5.97 2.13 16.10
CA SER A 172 6.89 2.36 17.21
C SER A 172 7.93 1.22 17.27
N PRO A 173 9.21 1.48 17.39
CA PRO A 173 10.24 0.43 17.47
C PRO A 173 10.01 -0.58 18.58
N SER A 174 9.18 -0.25 19.57
CA SER A 174 8.82 -1.11 20.70
C SER A 174 7.93 -2.29 20.35
N ASP A 175 7.26 -2.28 19.17
CA ASP A 175 6.26 -3.30 18.80
C ASP A 175 6.86 -4.54 18.11
N PHE A 176 8.17 -4.54 17.82
CA PHE A 176 8.84 -5.62 17.10
C PHE A 176 9.69 -6.48 18.05
N ALA A 177 9.00 -7.26 18.88
CA ALA A 177 9.66 -8.08 19.89
C ALA A 177 10.53 -9.23 19.30
N THR A 178 10.26 -9.69 18.07
CA THR A 178 10.95 -10.86 17.51
C THR A 178 11.60 -10.53 16.17
N PRO A 179 12.95 -10.56 16.10
CA PRO A 179 13.66 -10.39 14.84
C PRO A 179 13.30 -11.47 13.82
N LEU A 180 13.01 -11.03 12.60
CA LEU A 180 12.68 -11.91 11.50
C LEU A 180 13.93 -12.49 10.83
N SER A 181 13.93 -13.81 10.62
CA SER A 181 14.85 -14.49 9.72
C SER A 181 14.07 -15.26 8.66
N VAL A 182 14.31 -14.99 7.40
CA VAL A 182 13.69 -15.71 6.28
C VAL A 182 14.74 -16.04 5.22
N HIS A 183 14.58 -17.24 4.63
CA HIS A 183 15.32 -17.67 3.48
C HIS A 183 14.38 -18.36 2.49
N PHE A 184 14.43 -17.96 1.24
CA PHE A 184 13.69 -18.61 0.17
C PHE A 184 14.37 -18.42 -1.18
N SER A 185 14.11 -19.34 -2.10
CA SER A 185 14.62 -19.29 -3.46
C SER A 185 13.53 -19.69 -4.46
N ASN A 186 13.70 -19.22 -5.70
CA ASN A 186 12.88 -19.55 -6.85
C ASN A 186 11.36 -19.37 -6.63
N VAL A 187 10.97 -18.26 -6.04
CA VAL A 187 9.56 -17.91 -5.75
C VAL A 187 9.17 -16.63 -6.48
N SER A 188 7.86 -16.41 -6.73
CA SER A 188 7.36 -15.11 -7.20
C SER A 188 7.48 -14.05 -6.11
N LEU A 189 7.53 -12.77 -6.49
CA LEU A 189 7.52 -11.67 -5.51
C LEU A 189 6.31 -11.77 -4.59
N ARG A 190 5.11 -12.07 -5.11
CA ARG A 190 3.93 -12.29 -4.27
C ARG A 190 4.15 -13.42 -3.27
N ASP A 191 4.69 -14.56 -3.70
CA ASP A 191 4.92 -15.69 -2.80
C ASP A 191 6.00 -15.37 -1.75
N ALA A 192 7.00 -14.56 -2.11
CA ALA A 192 7.99 -14.02 -1.18
C ALA A 192 7.33 -13.16 -0.10
N LEU A 193 6.46 -12.22 -0.51
CA LEU A 193 5.70 -11.37 0.39
C LEU A 193 4.79 -12.20 1.33
N ASN A 194 4.13 -13.24 0.81
CA ASN A 194 3.35 -14.14 1.62
C ASN A 194 4.20 -14.88 2.66
N ARG A 195 5.42 -15.32 2.30
CA ARG A 195 6.34 -15.96 3.25
C ARG A 195 6.81 -15.00 4.31
N ILE A 196 7.12 -13.75 3.96
CA ILE A 196 7.50 -12.69 4.90
C ILE A 196 6.35 -12.39 5.86
N ALA A 197 5.13 -12.15 5.34
CA ALA A 197 3.95 -11.87 6.16
C ALA A 197 3.66 -12.99 7.16
N ARG A 198 3.78 -14.25 6.72
CA ARG A 198 3.60 -15.42 7.59
C ARG A 198 4.69 -15.53 8.64
N ALA A 199 5.93 -15.21 8.30
CA ALA A 199 7.04 -15.27 9.23
C ALA A 199 6.94 -14.22 10.35
N TYR A 200 6.24 -13.11 10.11
CA TYR A 200 5.81 -12.16 11.16
C TYR A 200 4.57 -12.64 11.93
N GLY A 201 4.03 -13.84 11.61
CA GLY A 201 2.87 -14.42 12.26
C GLY A 201 1.54 -13.88 11.75
N ASN A 202 1.34 -12.59 11.74
CA ASN A 202 0.12 -11.90 11.31
C ASN A 202 0.41 -10.68 10.41
N GLY A 203 1.54 -10.67 9.73
CA GLY A 203 1.92 -9.60 8.80
C GLY A 203 0.92 -9.44 7.66
N ILE A 204 0.66 -8.20 7.27
CA ILE A 204 -0.18 -7.86 6.12
C ILE A 204 0.65 -7.03 5.16
N TRP A 205 0.89 -7.55 3.97
CA TRP A 205 1.54 -6.76 2.92
C TRP A 205 0.51 -6.11 2.00
N LYS A 206 0.86 -4.94 1.48
CA LYS A 206 0.03 -4.18 0.55
C LYS A 206 0.88 -3.71 -0.62
N TYR A 207 0.47 -4.09 -1.82
CA TYR A 207 1.02 -3.61 -3.08
C TYR A 207 0.00 -2.70 -3.77
N THR A 208 0.42 -1.50 -4.14
CA THR A 208 -0.41 -0.58 -4.92
C THR A 208 0.33 -0.22 -6.21
N GLU A 209 -0.29 -0.48 -7.35
CA GLU A 209 0.19 -0.03 -8.66
C GLU A 209 -0.62 1.19 -9.11
N PHE A 210 0.06 2.24 -9.51
CA PHE A 210 -0.52 3.47 -10.04
C PHE A 210 -0.24 3.54 -11.53
N SER A 211 -1.30 3.54 -12.33
CA SER A 211 -1.26 3.74 -13.78
C SER A 211 -1.55 5.20 -14.10
N CYS A 212 -0.50 6.00 -14.23
CA CYS A 212 -0.59 7.41 -14.59
C CYS A 212 -0.15 7.62 -16.03
N PRO A 213 -0.62 8.65 -16.76
CA PRO A 213 -0.18 8.94 -18.13
C PRO A 213 1.34 9.04 -18.22
N GLY A 214 1.93 8.19 -19.07
CA GLY A 214 3.37 8.18 -19.32
C GLY A 214 4.26 7.66 -18.16
N LYS A 215 3.69 7.32 -17.01
CA LYS A 215 4.44 6.83 -15.84
C LYS A 215 3.64 5.78 -15.08
N LYS A 216 4.28 4.66 -14.80
CA LYS A 216 3.79 3.72 -13.79
C LYS A 216 4.51 3.99 -12.47
N LYS A 217 3.81 3.84 -11.36
CA LYS A 217 4.39 3.89 -10.01
C LYS A 217 3.86 2.73 -9.20
N PHE A 218 4.59 2.30 -8.22
CA PHE A 218 4.10 1.33 -7.24
C PHE A 218 4.52 1.70 -5.83
N SER A 219 3.77 1.24 -4.85
CA SER A 219 4.19 1.21 -3.45
C SER A 219 4.03 -0.19 -2.91
N LEU A 220 4.91 -0.55 -2.00
CA LEU A 220 4.86 -1.81 -1.26
C LEU A 220 5.07 -1.51 0.22
N ASP A 221 4.11 -1.91 1.03
CA ASP A 221 4.10 -1.69 2.47
C ASP A 221 3.93 -3.04 3.18
N LEU A 222 4.50 -3.17 4.36
CA LEU A 222 4.30 -4.31 5.26
C LEU A 222 3.84 -3.80 6.63
N ILE A 223 2.66 -4.22 7.04
CA ILE A 223 2.10 -3.98 8.37
C ILE A 223 2.38 -5.25 9.17
N ALA A 224 3.24 -5.16 10.16
CA ALA A 224 3.42 -6.20 11.16
C ALA A 224 2.64 -5.78 12.42
N GLN A 225 2.08 -6.77 13.13
CA GLN A 225 1.26 -6.55 14.32
C GLN A 225 1.85 -7.33 15.50
#